data_8da868757c0e6e2e916933a0b486cc8d
#
_entry.id   8da868757c0e6e2e916933a0b486cc8d
#
_cell.length_a   1.000
_cell.length_b   1.000
_cell.length_c   1.000
_cell.angle_alpha   90.00
_cell.angle_beta   90.00
_cell.angle_gamma   90.00
#
_symmetry.space_group_name_H-M   'P 1'
#
loop_
_entity.id
_entity.type
_entity.pdbx_description
1 polymer ?
#
loop_
_entity_poly.entity_id
_entity_poly.type
_entity_poly.pdbx_seq_one_letter_code
_entity_poly.pdbx_strand_id
1 'polypeptide(L)'
;LSGNATRLRAIAGVQAYTPPAYTFDPAEAPGEIFGTSVFTKAEMQARLPKAIYKSVVATIEKGAKLDPTVADAVAAAMKDWALEKGATHYAHVFYPMTGLTAEKHDSFLEPVSDGQALAEFAGKTLVQGEPDASSFPSGGLRSTFEARGYTGWDVTSPAYILENPNGNTLCI
;
A
#
# COMPACT_ATOMS: atom_id res chain seq x y z
N LEU A 1 34.04 11.47 19.90
CA LEU A 1 32.84 11.49 19.02
C LEU A 1 31.76 10.68 19.69
N SER A 2 30.93 11.30 20.54
CA SER A 2 29.74 10.64 21.08
C SER A 2 28.74 10.50 19.95
N GLY A 3 28.65 9.30 19.36
CA GLY A 3 27.59 8.99 18.41
C GLY A 3 26.24 9.23 19.05
N ASN A 4 25.31 9.82 18.33
CA ASN A 4 23.93 10.01 18.79
C ASN A 4 23.37 8.64 19.20
N ALA A 5 23.04 8.48 20.49
CA ALA A 5 22.56 7.20 21.06
C ALA A 5 21.31 6.68 20.33
N THR A 6 20.45 7.58 19.83
CA THR A 6 19.27 7.22 19.05
C THR A 6 19.66 6.59 17.70
N ARG A 7 20.66 7.15 17.03
CA ARG A 7 21.19 6.59 15.76
C ARG A 7 21.82 5.22 15.98
N LEU A 8 22.58 5.05 17.04
CA LEU A 8 23.20 3.76 17.37
C LEU A 8 22.15 2.69 17.69
N ARG A 9 21.08 3.05 18.40
CA ARG A 9 19.95 2.13 18.63
C ARG A 9 19.23 1.75 17.33
N ALA A 10 19.01 2.71 16.43
CA ALA A 10 18.39 2.44 15.13
C ALA A 10 19.26 1.47 14.31
N ILE A 11 20.58 1.69 14.26
CA ILE A 11 21.53 0.80 13.58
C ILE A 11 21.49 -0.59 14.20
N ALA A 12 21.53 -0.68 15.54
CA ALA A 12 21.44 -1.96 16.23
C ALA A 12 20.10 -2.69 15.96
N GLY A 13 19.00 -1.95 15.88
CA GLY A 13 17.68 -2.50 15.51
C GLY A 13 17.67 -3.09 14.10
N VAL A 14 18.25 -2.40 13.14
CA VAL A 14 18.37 -2.91 11.76
C VAL A 14 19.28 -4.14 11.68
N GLN A 15 20.40 -4.13 12.43
CA GLN A 15 21.31 -5.28 12.48
C GLN A 15 20.72 -6.50 13.18
N ALA A 16 19.84 -6.28 14.16
CA ALA A 16 19.16 -7.34 14.89
C ALA A 16 17.90 -7.84 14.18
N TYR A 17 17.49 -7.21 13.07
CA TYR A 17 16.31 -7.61 12.35
C TYR A 17 16.49 -9.00 11.74
N THR A 18 15.61 -9.89 12.13
CA THR A 18 15.49 -11.21 11.52
C THR A 18 14.20 -11.23 10.73
N PRO A 19 14.24 -11.50 9.41
CA PRO A 19 13.03 -11.65 8.61
C PRO A 19 12.11 -12.70 9.21
N PRO A 20 10.77 -12.53 9.11
CA PRO A 20 9.83 -13.58 9.47
C PRO A 20 10.21 -14.89 8.77
N ALA A 21 10.29 -15.96 9.55
CA ALA A 21 10.51 -17.28 8.98
C ALA A 21 9.20 -17.73 8.30
N TYR A 22 9.19 -17.79 6.98
CA TYR A 22 8.15 -18.48 6.26
C TYR A 22 8.41 -19.97 6.31
N THR A 23 7.53 -20.71 6.97
CA THR A 23 7.47 -22.16 6.81
C THR A 23 6.62 -22.44 5.58
N PHE A 24 7.29 -22.73 4.48
CA PHE A 24 6.61 -23.31 3.31
C PHE A 24 6.21 -24.75 3.64
N ASP A 25 4.92 -25.03 3.62
CA ASP A 25 4.44 -26.40 3.67
C ASP A 25 4.36 -26.96 2.23
N PRO A 26 5.19 -27.93 1.85
CA PRO A 26 5.15 -28.52 0.51
C PRO A 26 3.83 -29.23 0.18
N ALA A 27 2.99 -29.49 1.20
CA ALA A 27 1.66 -30.07 1.02
C ALA A 27 0.60 -29.03 0.61
N GLU A 28 0.85 -27.73 0.83
CA GLU A 28 -0.01 -26.68 0.32
C GLU A 28 0.18 -26.54 -1.18
N ALA A 29 -0.93 -26.55 -1.91
CA ALA A 29 -0.88 -26.33 -3.35
C ALA A 29 -0.36 -24.90 -3.63
N PRO A 30 0.67 -24.74 -4.47
CA PRO A 30 1.21 -23.40 -4.77
C PRO A 30 0.16 -22.37 -5.23
N GLY A 31 -0.91 -22.84 -5.86
CA GLY A 31 -2.04 -21.99 -6.28
C GLY A 31 -2.89 -21.47 -5.13
N GLU A 32 -2.85 -22.08 -3.95
CA GLU A 32 -3.58 -21.61 -2.76
C GLU A 32 -2.79 -20.55 -2.01
N ILE A 33 -1.46 -20.59 -2.11
CA ILE A 33 -0.56 -19.62 -1.47
C ILE A 33 -0.38 -18.38 -2.34
N PHE A 34 -0.34 -18.58 -3.68
CA PHE A 34 -0.06 -17.51 -4.62
C PHE A 34 -1.15 -16.45 -4.61
N GLY A 35 -0.74 -15.19 -4.36
CA GLY A 35 -1.64 -14.04 -4.39
C GLY A 35 -2.49 -13.83 -3.14
N THR A 36 -2.28 -14.58 -2.05
CA THR A 36 -3.03 -14.41 -0.79
C THR A 36 -2.85 -13.04 -0.15
N SER A 37 -1.73 -12.37 -0.42
CA SER A 37 -1.41 -11.02 0.04
C SER A 37 -1.63 -9.96 -1.05
N VAL A 38 -2.38 -10.28 -2.12
CA VAL A 38 -2.71 -9.37 -3.22
C VAL A 38 -4.21 -9.12 -3.25
N PHE A 39 -4.62 -7.87 -3.46
CA PHE A 39 -6.02 -7.50 -3.69
C PHE A 39 -6.45 -7.88 -5.10
N THR A 40 -6.71 -9.16 -5.29
CA THR A 40 -7.00 -9.78 -6.59
C THR A 40 -8.40 -9.45 -7.11
N LYS A 41 -8.68 -9.81 -8.37
CA LYS A 41 -10.04 -9.75 -8.92
C LYS A 41 -11.04 -10.59 -8.11
N ALA A 42 -10.60 -11.69 -7.50
CA ALA A 42 -11.45 -12.51 -6.63
C ALA A 42 -11.83 -11.75 -5.35
N GLU A 43 -10.86 -11.08 -4.71
CA GLU A 43 -11.12 -10.23 -3.55
C GLU A 43 -12.05 -9.06 -3.90
N MET A 44 -11.83 -8.41 -5.05
CA MET A 44 -12.70 -7.35 -5.55
C MET A 44 -14.12 -7.85 -5.78
N GLN A 45 -14.28 -9.02 -6.39
CA GLN A 45 -15.58 -9.61 -6.67
C GLN A 45 -16.35 -9.96 -5.39
N ALA A 46 -15.65 -10.43 -4.35
CA ALA A 46 -16.24 -10.80 -3.08
C ALA A 46 -16.71 -9.59 -2.26
N ARG A 47 -16.06 -8.43 -2.42
CA ARG A 47 -16.22 -7.27 -1.55
C ARG A 47 -16.95 -6.10 -2.21
N LEU A 48 -16.92 -6.00 -3.53
CA LEU A 48 -17.53 -4.88 -4.24
C LEU A 48 -18.96 -5.20 -4.69
N PRO A 49 -19.86 -4.21 -4.66
CA PRO A 49 -21.14 -4.31 -5.34
C PRO A 49 -20.93 -4.68 -6.83
N LYS A 50 -21.80 -5.55 -7.35
CA LYS A 50 -21.68 -6.10 -8.71
C LYS A 50 -21.49 -5.05 -9.81
N ALA A 51 -22.14 -3.89 -9.70
CA ALA A 51 -22.01 -2.81 -10.68
C ALA A 51 -20.60 -2.18 -10.63
N ILE A 52 -20.09 -1.94 -9.42
CA ILE A 52 -18.76 -1.37 -9.19
C ILE A 52 -17.68 -2.35 -9.65
N TYR A 53 -17.79 -3.62 -9.28
CA TYR A 53 -16.87 -4.65 -9.75
C TYR A 53 -16.78 -4.70 -11.28
N LYS A 54 -17.92 -4.67 -11.98
CA LYS A 54 -17.93 -4.63 -13.44
C LYS A 54 -17.25 -3.40 -14.01
N SER A 55 -17.44 -2.23 -13.39
CA SER A 55 -16.79 -0.99 -13.79
C SER A 55 -15.27 -1.08 -13.65
N VAL A 56 -14.80 -1.59 -12.50
CA VAL A 56 -13.35 -1.79 -12.24
C VAL A 56 -12.75 -2.76 -13.26
N VAL A 57 -13.40 -3.89 -13.51
CA VAL A 57 -12.91 -4.88 -14.50
C VAL A 57 -12.85 -4.28 -15.90
N ALA A 58 -13.87 -3.53 -16.30
CA ALA A 58 -13.85 -2.84 -17.60
C ALA A 58 -12.72 -1.80 -17.70
N THR A 59 -12.41 -1.12 -16.60
CA THR A 59 -11.27 -0.19 -16.52
C THR A 59 -9.94 -0.93 -16.66
N ILE A 60 -9.77 -2.06 -15.97
CA ILE A 60 -8.58 -2.92 -16.08
C ILE A 60 -8.38 -3.39 -17.52
N GLU A 61 -9.43 -3.88 -18.16
CA GLU A 61 -9.36 -4.41 -19.54
C GLU A 61 -9.05 -3.34 -20.59
N LYS A 62 -9.49 -2.11 -20.35
CA LYS A 62 -9.27 -0.98 -21.27
C LYS A 62 -8.01 -0.18 -20.96
N GLY A 63 -7.36 -0.41 -19.80
CA GLY A 63 -6.24 0.42 -19.34
C GLY A 63 -6.63 1.88 -19.08
N ALA A 64 -7.90 2.15 -18.73
CA ALA A 64 -8.39 3.48 -18.45
C ALA A 64 -8.16 3.87 -16.98
N LYS A 65 -8.26 5.15 -16.64
CA LYS A 65 -8.28 5.60 -15.25
C LYS A 65 -9.52 5.09 -14.52
N LEU A 66 -9.38 4.82 -13.24
CA LEU A 66 -10.51 4.50 -12.39
C LEU A 66 -11.50 5.66 -12.36
N ASP A 67 -12.79 5.36 -12.52
CA ASP A 67 -13.85 6.35 -12.37
C ASP A 67 -13.88 6.85 -10.92
N PRO A 68 -13.73 8.17 -10.68
CA PRO A 68 -13.79 8.73 -9.33
C PRO A 68 -15.06 8.38 -8.56
N THR A 69 -16.18 8.16 -9.25
CA THR A 69 -17.47 7.81 -8.61
C THR A 69 -17.45 6.42 -7.96
N VAL A 70 -16.56 5.53 -8.39
CA VAL A 70 -16.40 4.19 -7.82
C VAL A 70 -15.19 4.08 -6.89
N ALA A 71 -14.33 5.10 -6.86
CA ALA A 71 -13.08 5.07 -6.11
C ALA A 71 -13.28 4.88 -4.60
N ASP A 72 -14.27 5.54 -4.02
CA ASP A 72 -14.57 5.41 -2.58
C ASP A 72 -14.98 3.99 -2.19
N ALA A 73 -15.80 3.35 -3.00
CA ALA A 73 -16.21 1.96 -2.73
C ALA A 73 -15.03 0.98 -2.88
N VAL A 74 -14.16 1.22 -3.84
CA VAL A 74 -12.93 0.41 -4.01
C VAL A 74 -11.99 0.63 -2.84
N ALA A 75 -11.76 1.88 -2.43
CA ALA A 75 -10.92 2.22 -1.30
C ALA A 75 -11.44 1.60 0.01
N ALA A 76 -12.74 1.68 0.27
CA ALA A 76 -13.36 1.07 1.45
C ALA A 76 -13.16 -0.46 1.46
N ALA A 77 -13.43 -1.14 0.34
CA ALA A 77 -13.25 -2.58 0.24
C ALA A 77 -11.78 -2.99 0.40
N MET A 78 -10.86 -2.23 -0.18
CA MET A 78 -9.42 -2.45 -0.06
C MET A 78 -8.94 -2.23 1.36
N LYS A 79 -9.41 -1.17 2.05
CA LYS A 79 -9.11 -0.91 3.46
C LYS A 79 -9.59 -2.08 4.34
N ASP A 80 -10.84 -2.50 4.17
CA ASP A 80 -11.40 -3.57 5.00
C ASP A 80 -10.62 -4.88 4.81
N TRP A 81 -10.27 -5.22 3.58
CA TRP A 81 -9.40 -6.35 3.28
C TRP A 81 -8.01 -6.20 3.91
N ALA A 82 -7.42 -5.02 3.82
CA ALA A 82 -6.09 -4.76 4.39
C ALA A 82 -6.09 -4.87 5.92
N LEU A 83 -7.12 -4.35 6.59
CA LEU A 83 -7.29 -4.48 8.05
C LEU A 83 -7.44 -5.94 8.47
N GLU A 84 -8.20 -6.75 7.73
CA GLU A 84 -8.31 -8.21 7.96
C GLU A 84 -6.97 -8.92 7.82
N LYS A 85 -6.07 -8.42 6.95
CA LYS A 85 -4.69 -8.89 6.78
C LYS A 85 -3.72 -8.29 7.80
N GLY A 86 -4.22 -7.55 8.80
CA GLY A 86 -3.40 -6.95 9.86
C GLY A 86 -2.65 -5.69 9.45
N ALA A 87 -3.04 -5.05 8.35
CA ALA A 87 -2.44 -3.77 7.96
C ALA A 87 -2.89 -2.65 8.90
N THR A 88 -1.96 -1.83 9.33
CA THR A 88 -2.19 -0.64 10.17
C THR A 88 -1.96 0.66 9.40
N HIS A 89 -1.23 0.56 8.30
CA HIS A 89 -0.81 1.68 7.46
C HIS A 89 -1.01 1.32 5.99
N TYR A 90 -1.03 2.35 5.16
CA TYR A 90 -0.94 2.23 3.71
C TYR A 90 0.23 3.04 3.17
N ALA A 91 0.74 2.66 2.01
CA ALA A 91 1.81 3.35 1.33
C ALA A 91 1.53 3.42 -0.17
N HIS A 92 1.66 4.61 -0.75
CA HIS A 92 1.80 4.73 -2.19
C HIS A 92 3.23 4.38 -2.55
N VAL A 93 3.40 3.34 -3.34
CA VAL A 93 4.72 2.85 -3.76
C VAL A 93 5.02 3.38 -5.15
N PHE A 94 6.12 4.09 -5.27
CA PHE A 94 6.58 4.65 -6.53
C PHE A 94 7.94 4.07 -6.89
N TYR A 95 8.02 3.43 -8.05
CA TYR A 95 9.26 2.92 -8.62
C TYR A 95 9.75 3.90 -9.70
N PRO A 96 10.64 4.83 -9.37
CA PRO A 96 11.21 5.72 -10.37
C PRO A 96 12.07 4.94 -11.36
N MET A 97 12.20 5.46 -12.58
CA MET A 97 12.95 4.82 -13.67
C MET A 97 14.44 4.59 -13.37
N THR A 98 14.93 5.12 -12.27
CA THR A 98 16.31 4.94 -11.77
C THR A 98 16.51 3.69 -10.92
N GLY A 99 15.46 2.87 -10.71
CA GLY A 99 15.52 1.68 -9.86
C GLY A 99 15.43 1.96 -8.35
N LEU A 100 15.21 3.22 -7.96
CA LEU A 100 14.94 3.59 -6.56
C LEU A 100 13.44 3.50 -6.28
N THR A 101 13.08 3.07 -5.08
CA THR A 101 11.70 3.05 -4.59
C THR A 101 11.48 4.20 -3.63
N ALA A 102 10.36 4.91 -3.78
CA ALA A 102 9.88 5.86 -2.80
C ALA A 102 8.54 5.41 -2.26
N GLU A 103 8.35 5.57 -0.97
CA GLU A 103 7.14 5.22 -0.26
C GLU A 103 6.76 6.36 0.67
N LYS A 104 5.47 6.68 0.70
CA LYS A 104 4.88 7.54 1.72
C LYS A 104 3.92 6.70 2.54
N HIS A 105 4.24 6.49 3.80
CA HIS A 105 3.43 5.71 4.73
C HIS A 105 2.49 6.63 5.49
N ASP A 106 1.20 6.27 5.49
CA ASP A 106 0.18 6.91 6.29
C ASP A 106 -0.62 5.87 7.09
N SER A 107 -1.13 6.27 8.25
CA SER A 107 -1.98 5.41 9.06
C SER A 107 -3.40 5.39 8.52
N PHE A 108 -4.11 4.27 8.67
CA PHE A 108 -5.55 4.23 8.46
C PHE A 108 -6.34 4.96 9.55
N LEU A 109 -5.70 5.31 10.68
CA LEU A 109 -6.37 5.93 11.80
C LEU A 109 -6.42 7.45 11.65
N GLU A 110 -7.65 7.97 11.53
CA GLU A 110 -7.95 9.40 11.57
C GLU A 110 -8.47 9.79 12.96
N PRO A 111 -7.80 10.70 13.68
CA PRO A 111 -8.28 11.18 14.97
C PRO A 111 -9.60 11.93 14.84
N VAL A 112 -10.53 11.66 15.74
CA VAL A 112 -11.79 12.40 15.87
C VAL A 112 -11.85 13.18 17.19
N SER A 113 -12.81 14.11 17.30
CA SER A 113 -12.84 15.13 18.36
C SER A 113 -12.90 14.62 19.81
N ASP A 114 -13.25 13.36 20.02
CA ASP A 114 -13.48 12.81 21.37
C ASP A 114 -12.33 11.90 21.87
N GLY A 115 -11.13 12.08 21.32
CA GLY A 115 -9.98 11.24 21.65
C GLY A 115 -10.09 9.82 21.10
N GLN A 116 -11.02 9.59 20.18
CA GLN A 116 -11.17 8.37 19.42
C GLN A 116 -10.50 8.49 18.05
N ALA A 117 -10.39 7.39 17.33
CA ALA A 117 -9.93 7.38 15.96
C ALA A 117 -10.82 6.46 15.12
N LEU A 118 -11.02 6.83 13.87
CA LEU A 118 -11.72 6.01 12.88
C LEU A 118 -10.72 5.45 11.88
N ALA A 119 -10.96 4.25 11.41
CA ALA A 119 -10.21 3.73 10.28
C ALA A 119 -10.82 4.25 8.98
N GLU A 120 -10.09 5.10 8.27
CA GLU A 120 -10.54 5.73 7.03
C GLU A 120 -9.54 5.52 5.90
N PHE A 121 -10.04 5.34 4.69
CA PHE A 121 -9.28 5.35 3.46
C PHE A 121 -10.20 5.74 2.31
N ALA A 122 -10.14 7.00 1.93
CA ALA A 122 -11.03 7.56 0.92
C ALA A 122 -10.55 7.26 -0.51
N GLY A 123 -11.48 7.22 -1.45
CA GLY A 123 -11.15 7.07 -2.87
C GLY A 123 -10.24 8.16 -3.40
N LYS A 124 -10.36 9.39 -2.88
CA LYS A 124 -9.42 10.47 -3.19
C LYS A 124 -7.99 10.10 -2.79
N THR A 125 -7.80 9.51 -1.64
CA THR A 125 -6.48 9.06 -1.17
C THR A 125 -5.95 7.91 -2.03
N LEU A 126 -6.82 6.98 -2.44
CA LEU A 126 -6.46 5.89 -3.33
C LEU A 126 -5.96 6.38 -4.69
N VAL A 127 -6.65 7.33 -5.32
CA VAL A 127 -6.37 7.76 -6.69
C VAL A 127 -5.47 8.99 -6.83
N GLN A 128 -5.18 9.67 -5.74
CA GLN A 128 -4.35 10.88 -5.69
C GLN A 128 -3.33 10.79 -4.56
N GLY A 129 -2.43 9.83 -4.65
CA GLY A 129 -1.27 9.85 -3.77
C GLY A 129 -0.38 11.04 -4.09
N GLU A 130 0.23 11.63 -3.06
CA GLU A 130 1.27 12.65 -3.19
C GLU A 130 2.57 12.08 -2.64
N PRO A 131 3.40 11.36 -3.43
CA PRO A 131 4.71 10.98 -2.96
C PRO A 131 5.53 12.25 -2.76
N ASP A 132 6.01 12.41 -1.57
CA ASP A 132 6.98 13.43 -1.25
C ASP A 132 8.37 12.96 -1.67
N ALA A 133 8.99 13.67 -2.59
CA ALA A 133 10.34 13.36 -3.04
C ALA A 133 11.41 13.46 -1.95
N SER A 134 11.11 14.01 -0.79
CA SER A 134 11.98 13.97 0.38
C SER A 134 12.27 12.55 0.85
N SER A 135 11.43 11.58 0.50
CA SER A 135 11.62 10.15 0.77
C SER A 135 12.70 9.50 -0.12
N PHE A 136 13.10 10.15 -1.22
CA PHE A 136 14.14 9.61 -2.07
C PHE A 136 15.52 9.75 -1.42
N PRO A 137 16.35 8.71 -1.44
CA PRO A 137 17.72 8.80 -0.90
C PRO A 137 18.57 9.90 -1.53
N SER A 138 18.26 10.28 -2.78
CA SER A 138 18.97 11.33 -3.52
C SER A 138 18.45 12.74 -3.25
N GLY A 139 17.26 12.90 -2.66
CA GLY A 139 16.63 14.22 -2.42
C GLY A 139 16.48 15.07 -3.68
N GLY A 140 16.54 14.49 -4.88
CA GLY A 140 16.75 15.20 -6.13
C GLY A 140 15.50 15.90 -6.66
N LEU A 141 15.66 17.15 -7.12
CA LEU A 141 14.62 17.96 -7.76
C LEU A 141 13.96 17.26 -8.98
N ARG A 142 14.73 16.48 -9.72
CA ARG A 142 14.24 15.73 -10.88
C ARG A 142 13.30 14.60 -10.45
N SER A 143 13.65 13.87 -9.40
CA SER A 143 12.81 12.80 -8.87
C SER A 143 11.48 13.34 -8.34
N THR A 144 11.46 14.54 -7.74
CA THR A 144 10.23 15.23 -7.33
C THR A 144 9.30 15.51 -8.50
N PHE A 145 9.85 15.96 -9.61
CA PHE A 145 9.07 16.28 -10.80
C PHE A 145 8.49 15.00 -11.45
N GLU A 146 9.28 13.95 -11.52
CA GLU A 146 8.87 12.65 -12.05
C GLU A 146 7.81 11.99 -11.15
N ALA A 147 7.96 12.06 -9.83
CA ALA A 147 7.02 11.50 -8.86
C ALA A 147 5.62 12.11 -8.94
N ARG A 148 5.49 13.40 -9.19
CA ARG A 148 4.19 14.10 -9.26
C ARG A 148 3.26 13.58 -10.35
N GLY A 149 3.77 12.93 -11.38
CA GLY A 149 2.98 12.38 -12.49
C GLY A 149 2.40 10.99 -12.23
N TYR A 150 2.86 10.28 -11.18
CA TYR A 150 2.58 8.86 -10.97
C TYR A 150 2.02 8.54 -9.58
N THR A 151 1.30 9.48 -8.99
CA THR A 151 0.82 9.40 -7.63
C THR A 151 -0.64 9.03 -7.57
N GLY A 152 -0.92 7.79 -7.67
CA GLY A 152 -2.25 7.29 -7.52
C GLY A 152 -2.29 5.82 -7.91
N TRP A 153 -3.18 5.08 -7.29
CA TRP A 153 -3.35 3.70 -7.64
C TRP A 153 -3.91 3.56 -9.07
N ASP A 154 -3.21 2.81 -9.87
CA ASP A 154 -3.67 2.34 -11.17
C ASP A 154 -4.28 0.94 -10.99
N VAL A 155 -5.52 0.76 -11.41
CA VAL A 155 -6.23 -0.53 -11.29
C VAL A 155 -5.56 -1.69 -12.01
N THR A 156 -4.60 -1.42 -12.89
CA THR A 156 -3.77 -2.44 -13.56
C THR A 156 -2.57 -2.84 -12.71
N SER A 157 -2.23 -2.06 -11.69
CA SER A 157 -1.16 -2.36 -10.73
C SER A 157 -1.72 -3.13 -9.54
N PRO A 158 -1.03 -4.16 -9.05
CA PRO A 158 -1.48 -4.89 -7.88
C PRO A 158 -1.41 -4.01 -6.64
N ALA A 159 -2.49 -3.96 -5.84
CA ALA A 159 -2.40 -3.58 -4.45
C ALA A 159 -2.07 -4.83 -3.62
N TYR A 160 -1.16 -4.73 -2.67
CA TYR A 160 -0.68 -5.89 -1.92
C TYR A 160 -0.31 -5.55 -0.48
N ILE A 161 -0.25 -6.56 0.37
CA ILE A 161 0.20 -6.43 1.75
C ILE A 161 1.70 -6.71 1.82
N LEU A 162 2.43 -5.73 2.35
CA LEU A 162 3.80 -5.91 2.79
C LEU A 162 3.79 -6.26 4.28
N GLU A 163 4.26 -7.45 4.60
CA GLU A 163 4.32 -7.92 5.98
C GLU A 163 5.55 -7.37 6.68
N ASN A 164 5.35 -6.77 7.84
CA ASN A 164 6.40 -6.20 8.68
C ASN A 164 6.19 -6.62 10.14
N PRO A 165 7.27 -6.79 10.92
CA PRO A 165 7.19 -7.16 12.34
C PRO A 165 6.42 -6.16 13.21
N ASN A 166 6.35 -4.89 12.79
CA ASN A 166 5.72 -3.79 13.52
C ASN A 166 4.32 -3.43 13.01
N GLY A 167 3.75 -4.27 12.16
CA GLY A 167 2.46 -4.06 11.52
C GLY A 167 2.55 -4.08 10.00
N ASN A 168 1.57 -4.71 9.39
CA ASN A 168 1.51 -4.84 7.94
C ASN A 168 1.13 -3.51 7.28
N THR A 169 1.57 -3.33 6.05
CA THR A 169 1.31 -2.13 5.26
C THR A 169 0.61 -2.52 3.95
N LEU A 170 -0.50 -1.85 3.65
CA LEU A 170 -1.10 -1.89 2.32
C LEU A 170 -0.25 -1.07 1.34
N CYS A 171 0.31 -1.69 0.33
CA CYS A 171 1.04 -1.03 -0.76
C CYS A 171 0.14 -0.88 -1.99
N ILE A 172 0.09 0.34 -2.54
CA ILE A 172 -0.76 0.73 -3.68
C ILE A 172 -0.01 1.60 -4.68
#